data_c39c44af331990db4bc5a7832aa94f5b
#
_entry.id   c39c44af331990db4bc5a7832aa94f5b
#
_cell.length_a   1.000
_cell.length_b   1.000
_cell.length_c   1.000
_cell.angle_alpha   90.00
_cell.angle_beta   90.00
_cell.angle_gamma   90.00
#
_symmetry.space_group_name_H-M   'P 1'
#
loop_
_entity.id
_entity.type
_entity.pdbx_description
1 polymer ?
#
loop_
_entity_poly.entity_id
_entity_poly.type
_entity_poly.pdbx_seq_one_letter_code
_entity_poly.pdbx_strand_id
1 'polypeptide(L)'
;MLPQNIDTSESELPPNAFTPEFSSLSKRLAYLLRHSNLPDKYGWVSVDVLCKESGYKEHIIRTLVLFDDKGRFIFSDDQMKVRALYGHSIKIESNAVPMQPPAVLYHGTAVKSLAAIFAEGIKPMSRAKVHLSSTIETAKLVGQRHGTPIVLEINTYAMATDGHSLYQLNNDIWQTDYIPTKYITNTIIP
;
A
#
# COMPACT_ATOMS: atom_id res chain seq x y z
N MET A 1 23.55 8.18 34.14
CA MET A 1 24.64 7.43 33.50
C MET A 1 24.09 6.86 32.22
N LEU A 2 24.37 7.48 31.10
CA LEU A 2 23.99 6.99 29.76
C LEU A 2 25.03 5.91 29.36
N PRO A 3 24.62 4.81 28.73
CA PRO A 3 25.59 3.86 28.20
C PRO A 3 26.27 4.51 26.99
N GLN A 4 27.57 4.82 27.14
CA GLN A 4 28.47 5.12 26.03
C GLN A 4 28.87 3.78 25.42
N ASN A 5 28.56 3.62 24.15
CA ASN A 5 29.30 2.98 23.06
C ASN A 5 28.31 2.60 21.96
N ILE A 6 27.97 3.58 21.14
CA ILE A 6 27.50 3.31 19.79
C ILE A 6 28.78 3.29 18.95
N ASP A 7 29.14 2.11 18.48
CA ASP A 7 30.20 1.92 17.50
C ASP A 7 29.83 2.70 16.23
N THR A 8 30.53 3.80 15.99
CA THR A 8 30.29 4.76 14.90
C THR A 8 30.94 4.35 13.59
N SER A 9 31.41 3.10 13.45
CA SER A 9 32.15 2.65 12.26
C SER A 9 31.29 2.04 11.14
N GLU A 10 29.95 2.01 11.24
CA GLU A 10 29.07 1.46 10.19
C GLU A 10 27.78 2.26 9.97
N SER A 11 27.87 3.59 9.94
CA SER A 11 26.74 4.44 9.56
C SER A 11 26.82 4.87 8.10
N GLU A 12 26.78 3.93 7.17
CA GLU A 12 26.48 4.25 5.78
C GLU A 12 25.04 3.85 5.44
N LEU A 13 24.10 4.54 6.06
CA LEU A 13 22.79 4.71 5.46
C LEU A 13 22.93 5.76 4.36
N PRO A 14 22.43 5.52 3.14
CA PRO A 14 22.47 6.53 2.12
C PRO A 14 21.75 7.79 2.64
N PRO A 15 22.34 8.97 2.52
CA PRO A 15 21.79 10.21 3.06
C PRO A 15 20.49 10.67 2.40
N ASN A 16 19.91 9.87 1.48
CA ASN A 16 18.65 10.12 0.81
C ASN A 16 17.85 8.84 0.65
N ALA A 17 16.66 8.80 1.24
CA ALA A 17 15.64 7.76 1.05
C ALA A 17 15.17 7.56 -0.41
N PHE A 18 15.78 8.24 -1.37
CA PHE A 18 15.45 8.26 -2.78
C PHE A 18 16.50 7.60 -3.68
N THR A 19 17.50 6.92 -3.11
CA THR A 19 18.49 6.22 -3.94
C THR A 19 17.87 5.00 -4.63
N PRO A 20 18.36 4.60 -5.83
CA PRO A 20 17.94 3.37 -6.49
C PRO A 20 18.10 2.13 -5.59
N GLU A 21 19.13 2.11 -4.74
CA GLU A 21 19.39 1.04 -3.77
C GLU A 21 18.31 0.97 -2.70
N PHE A 22 17.99 2.10 -2.04
CA PHE A 22 16.89 2.16 -1.06
C PHE A 22 15.57 1.70 -1.67
N SER A 23 15.30 2.11 -2.92
CA SER A 23 14.10 1.69 -3.65
C SER A 23 14.10 0.18 -3.90
N SER A 24 15.24 -0.41 -4.23
CA SER A 24 15.37 -1.86 -4.44
C SER A 24 15.16 -2.64 -3.14
N LEU A 25 15.81 -2.23 -2.05
CA LEU A 25 15.67 -2.83 -0.73
C LEU A 25 14.20 -2.75 -0.25
N SER A 26 13.57 -1.60 -0.44
CA SER A 26 12.19 -1.38 -0.07
C SER A 26 11.20 -2.22 -0.89
N LYS A 27 11.48 -2.46 -2.18
CA LYS A 27 10.68 -3.38 -3.02
C LYS A 27 10.78 -4.82 -2.52
N ARG A 28 11.98 -5.27 -2.12
CA ARG A 28 12.19 -6.61 -1.57
C ARG A 28 11.44 -6.78 -0.24
N LEU A 29 11.53 -5.79 0.66
CA LEU A 29 10.75 -5.80 1.91
C LEU A 29 9.24 -5.87 1.62
N ALA A 30 8.76 -5.05 0.67
CA ALA A 30 7.36 -5.08 0.25
C ALA A 30 6.93 -6.45 -0.29
N TYR A 31 7.80 -7.12 -1.05
CA TYR A 31 7.53 -8.48 -1.54
C TYR A 31 7.37 -9.47 -0.40
N LEU A 32 8.31 -9.48 0.55
CA LEU A 32 8.27 -10.39 1.71
C LEU A 32 7.00 -10.19 2.55
N LEU A 33 6.58 -8.94 2.75
CA LEU A 33 5.41 -8.61 3.55
C LEU A 33 4.06 -8.82 2.85
N ARG A 34 4.03 -8.94 1.50
CA ARG A 34 2.78 -8.94 0.74
C ARG A 34 2.52 -10.20 -0.07
N HIS A 35 3.59 -10.88 -0.48
CA HIS A 35 3.54 -11.92 -1.51
C HIS A 35 4.22 -13.22 -1.10
N SER A 36 4.81 -13.28 0.10
CA SER A 36 5.42 -14.49 0.65
C SER A 36 4.47 -15.18 1.64
N ASN A 37 4.88 -16.31 2.16
CA ASN A 37 4.20 -17.06 3.21
C ASN A 37 4.69 -16.70 4.62
N LEU A 38 5.48 -15.63 4.77
CA LEU A 38 6.01 -15.19 6.07
C LEU A 38 4.99 -14.50 6.97
N PRO A 39 4.10 -13.63 6.43
CA PRO A 39 3.12 -12.93 7.26
C PRO A 39 2.18 -13.90 7.97
N ASP A 40 1.92 -13.61 9.25
CA ASP A 40 0.83 -14.25 9.96
C ASP A 40 -0.55 -13.85 9.38
N LYS A 41 -1.61 -14.40 9.93
CA LYS A 41 -2.98 -14.12 9.44
C LYS A 41 -3.37 -12.63 9.49
N TYR A 42 -2.68 -11.81 10.26
CA TYR A 42 -2.88 -10.35 10.35
C TYR A 42 -1.84 -9.54 9.56
N GLY A 43 -0.96 -10.21 8.83
CA GLY A 43 0.06 -9.58 8.00
C GLY A 43 1.35 -9.23 8.72
N TRP A 44 1.53 -9.63 9.99
CA TRP A 44 2.73 -9.34 10.76
C TRP A 44 3.85 -10.36 10.50
N VAL A 45 5.07 -9.85 10.39
CA VAL A 45 6.31 -10.65 10.34
C VAL A 45 7.28 -10.07 11.37
N SER A 46 7.94 -10.94 12.17
CA SER A 46 8.95 -10.45 13.11
C SER A 46 10.16 -9.87 12.38
N VAL A 47 10.80 -8.87 13.00
CA VAL A 47 12.00 -8.22 12.45
C VAL A 47 13.11 -9.25 12.23
N ASP A 48 13.30 -10.19 13.16
CA ASP A 48 14.31 -11.26 13.06
C ASP A 48 14.09 -12.15 11.81
N VAL A 49 12.83 -12.54 11.56
CA VAL A 49 12.48 -13.32 10.36
C VAL A 49 12.74 -12.49 9.10
N LEU A 50 12.40 -11.22 9.10
CA LEU A 50 12.69 -10.33 7.97
C LEU A 50 14.19 -10.20 7.73
N CYS A 51 15.00 -10.05 8.77
CA CYS A 51 16.47 -10.03 8.66
C CYS A 51 17.01 -11.31 8.05
N LYS A 52 16.56 -12.47 8.53
CA LYS A 52 16.97 -13.78 8.04
C LYS A 52 16.60 -13.98 6.55
N GLU A 53 15.38 -13.70 6.18
CA GLU A 53 14.85 -13.98 4.85
C GLU A 53 15.29 -12.94 3.79
N SER A 54 15.51 -11.70 4.20
CA SER A 54 16.02 -10.65 3.32
C SER A 54 17.54 -10.65 3.19
N GLY A 55 18.24 -11.12 4.22
CA GLY A 55 19.68 -10.92 4.39
C GLY A 55 20.04 -9.52 4.90
N TYR A 56 19.06 -8.71 5.31
CA TYR A 56 19.29 -7.34 5.78
C TYR A 56 19.59 -7.33 7.28
N LYS A 57 20.49 -6.44 7.70
CA LYS A 57 20.68 -6.12 9.10
C LYS A 57 19.41 -5.41 9.65
N GLU A 58 19.15 -5.54 10.94
CA GLU A 58 17.97 -4.98 11.61
C GLU A 58 17.80 -3.47 11.35
N HIS A 59 18.89 -2.69 11.46
CA HIS A 59 18.83 -1.26 11.24
C HIS A 59 18.35 -0.89 9.81
N ILE A 60 18.66 -1.73 8.80
CA ILE A 60 18.15 -1.54 7.44
C ILE A 60 16.63 -1.72 7.41
N ILE A 61 16.10 -2.79 8.02
CA ILE A 61 14.65 -3.00 8.12
C ILE A 61 13.98 -1.81 8.80
N ARG A 62 14.54 -1.35 9.93
CA ARG A 62 14.01 -0.20 10.68
C ARG A 62 14.01 1.07 9.83
N THR A 63 15.10 1.35 9.14
CA THR A 63 15.20 2.50 8.24
C THR A 63 14.19 2.44 7.10
N LEU A 64 14.03 1.28 6.45
CA LEU A 64 13.05 1.09 5.38
C LEU A 64 11.61 1.35 5.83
N VAL A 65 11.28 1.07 7.07
CA VAL A 65 9.95 1.34 7.64
C VAL A 65 9.80 2.80 8.05
N LEU A 66 10.79 3.38 8.73
CA LEU A 66 10.75 4.75 9.25
C LEU A 66 10.75 5.80 8.14
N PHE A 67 11.50 5.55 7.05
CA PHE A 67 11.61 6.46 5.90
C PHE A 67 10.74 6.05 4.71
N ASP A 68 9.67 5.27 4.96
CA ASP A 68 8.73 4.90 3.91
C ASP A 68 7.80 6.07 3.56
N ASP A 69 8.21 6.88 2.60
CA ASP A 69 7.48 8.04 2.06
C ASP A 69 6.06 7.71 1.54
N LYS A 70 5.79 6.44 1.28
CA LYS A 70 4.50 5.95 0.74
C LYS A 70 3.57 5.38 1.81
N GLY A 71 3.98 5.39 3.08
CA GLY A 71 3.19 4.87 4.19
C GLY A 71 2.73 3.43 3.95
N ARG A 72 3.64 2.57 3.46
CA ARG A 72 3.31 1.16 3.12
C ARG A 72 3.47 0.22 4.28
N PHE A 73 4.35 0.56 5.23
CA PHE A 73 4.79 -0.30 6.32
C PHE A 73 4.55 0.34 7.67
N ILE A 74 4.27 -0.47 8.67
CA ILE A 74 4.22 -0.02 10.08
C ILE A 74 4.88 -1.08 10.97
N PHE A 75 5.38 -0.60 12.11
CA PHE A 75 5.76 -1.46 13.23
C PHE A 75 4.55 -1.81 14.10
N SER A 76 4.64 -2.95 14.80
CA SER A 76 3.83 -3.22 15.99
C SER A 76 4.21 -2.27 17.14
N ASP A 77 3.35 -2.15 18.15
CA ASP A 77 3.56 -1.23 19.29
C ASP A 77 4.89 -1.53 20.04
N ASP A 78 5.28 -2.80 20.13
CA ASP A 78 6.54 -3.25 20.69
C ASP A 78 7.73 -3.13 19.71
N GLN A 79 7.49 -2.71 18.48
CA GLN A 79 8.47 -2.59 17.39
C GLN A 79 9.20 -3.89 17.02
N MET A 80 8.68 -5.04 17.44
CA MET A 80 9.28 -6.35 17.16
C MET A 80 8.77 -6.97 15.85
N LYS A 81 7.69 -6.44 15.28
CA LYS A 81 7.10 -6.91 14.05
C LYS A 81 6.86 -5.77 13.06
N VAL A 82 6.82 -6.11 11.79
CA VAL A 82 6.47 -5.20 10.68
C VAL A 82 5.36 -5.81 9.87
N ARG A 83 4.44 -4.99 9.37
CA ARG A 83 3.48 -5.41 8.35
C ARG A 83 3.36 -4.37 7.23
N ALA A 84 2.95 -4.84 6.07
CA ALA A 84 2.45 -3.93 5.04
C ALA A 84 1.00 -3.56 5.35
N LEU A 85 0.63 -2.29 5.10
CA LEU A 85 -0.74 -1.81 5.32
C LEU A 85 -1.68 -2.23 4.19
N TYR A 86 -1.15 -2.44 2.98
CA TYR A 86 -1.96 -2.73 1.79
C TYR A 86 -1.14 -3.46 0.71
N GLY A 87 -1.84 -3.91 -0.32
CA GLY A 87 -1.23 -4.47 -1.52
C GLY A 87 -0.91 -5.97 -1.45
N HIS A 88 -1.47 -6.69 -0.49
CA HIS A 88 -1.29 -8.13 -0.34
C HIS A 88 -1.92 -8.90 -1.51
N SER A 89 -1.25 -9.96 -1.95
CA SER A 89 -1.82 -11.02 -2.78
C SER A 89 -2.20 -12.26 -1.96
N ILE A 90 -1.77 -12.32 -0.71
CA ILE A 90 -2.15 -13.35 0.27
C ILE A 90 -3.38 -12.89 1.04
N LYS A 91 -4.13 -13.84 1.57
CA LYS A 91 -5.31 -13.54 2.40
C LYS A 91 -4.85 -13.08 3.79
N ILE A 92 -5.18 -11.84 4.13
CA ILE A 92 -4.94 -11.25 5.45
C ILE A 92 -6.28 -10.99 6.12
N GLU A 93 -6.41 -11.39 7.38
CA GLU A 93 -7.53 -10.99 8.21
C GLU A 93 -7.37 -9.51 8.60
N SER A 94 -8.35 -8.70 8.23
CA SER A 94 -8.32 -7.27 8.52
C SER A 94 -9.25 -6.97 9.69
N ASN A 95 -8.72 -6.34 10.73
CA ASN A 95 -9.51 -5.72 11.79
C ASN A 95 -9.90 -4.28 11.44
N ALA A 96 -9.70 -3.87 10.18
CA ALA A 96 -10.06 -2.53 9.76
C ALA A 96 -11.57 -2.33 9.89
N VAL A 97 -11.97 -1.26 10.54
CA VAL A 97 -13.37 -0.85 10.66
C VAL A 97 -13.72 0.01 9.45
N PRO A 98 -14.88 -0.21 8.81
CA PRO A 98 -15.35 0.68 7.76
C PRO A 98 -15.42 2.13 8.26
N MET A 99 -14.99 3.06 7.44
CA MET A 99 -15.01 4.49 7.74
C MET A 99 -15.83 5.23 6.69
N GLN A 100 -16.38 6.38 7.09
CA GLN A 100 -17.04 7.28 6.16
C GLN A 100 -15.98 7.86 5.20
N PRO A 101 -16.08 7.59 3.89
CA PRO A 101 -15.10 8.09 2.94
C PRO A 101 -15.37 9.57 2.59
N PRO A 102 -14.40 10.29 1.99
CA PRO A 102 -14.66 11.50 1.24
C PRO A 102 -15.75 11.27 0.18
N ALA A 103 -16.39 12.35 -0.28
CA ALA A 103 -17.45 12.24 -1.28
C ALA A 103 -16.95 11.56 -2.57
N VAL A 104 -15.70 11.81 -2.93
CA VAL A 104 -15.04 11.32 -4.13
C VAL A 104 -13.67 10.77 -3.79
N LEU A 105 -13.32 9.63 -4.38
CA LEU A 105 -11.98 9.08 -4.44
C LEU A 105 -11.63 8.69 -5.88
N TYR A 106 -10.37 8.39 -6.13
CA TYR A 106 -9.85 8.17 -7.47
C TYR A 106 -9.24 6.78 -7.65
N HIS A 107 -9.52 6.15 -8.80
CA HIS A 107 -8.90 4.88 -9.19
C HIS A 107 -8.00 5.07 -10.40
N GLY A 108 -6.70 4.84 -10.22
CA GLY A 108 -5.72 4.87 -11.30
C GLY A 108 -5.64 3.54 -12.03
N THR A 109 -5.85 3.57 -13.35
CA THR A 109 -5.81 2.39 -14.22
C THR A 109 -5.15 2.72 -15.56
N ALA A 110 -5.16 1.79 -16.50
CA ALA A 110 -4.69 2.02 -17.86
C ALA A 110 -5.85 1.99 -18.86
N VAL A 111 -5.72 2.73 -19.96
CA VAL A 111 -6.71 2.81 -21.03
C VAL A 111 -7.18 1.44 -21.50
N LYS A 112 -6.26 0.47 -21.64
CA LYS A 112 -6.57 -0.91 -22.06
C LYS A 112 -7.56 -1.64 -21.16
N SER A 113 -7.73 -1.21 -19.91
CA SER A 113 -8.61 -1.85 -18.92
C SER A 113 -10.02 -1.28 -18.91
N LEU A 114 -10.27 -0.14 -19.59
CA LEU A 114 -11.54 0.57 -19.50
C LEU A 114 -12.73 -0.26 -19.97
N ALA A 115 -12.58 -0.98 -21.08
CA ALA A 115 -13.69 -1.81 -21.61
C ALA A 115 -14.17 -2.84 -20.59
N ALA A 116 -13.24 -3.54 -19.94
CA ALA A 116 -13.56 -4.50 -18.88
C ALA A 116 -14.15 -3.83 -17.63
N ILE A 117 -13.60 -2.68 -17.23
CA ILE A 117 -14.09 -1.91 -16.08
C ILE A 117 -15.52 -1.44 -16.30
N PHE A 118 -15.85 -0.91 -17.48
CA PHE A 118 -17.22 -0.45 -17.77
C PHE A 118 -18.21 -1.60 -17.97
N ALA A 119 -17.74 -2.78 -18.35
CA ALA A 119 -18.59 -3.97 -18.44
C ALA A 119 -18.86 -4.63 -17.07
N GLU A 120 -17.83 -4.66 -16.19
CA GLU A 120 -17.85 -5.54 -15.04
C GLU A 120 -17.60 -4.83 -13.69
N GLY A 121 -17.35 -3.52 -13.69
CA GLY A 121 -16.90 -2.78 -12.52
C GLY A 121 -15.40 -2.97 -12.23
N ILE A 122 -14.90 -2.34 -11.16
CA ILE A 122 -13.50 -2.46 -10.76
C ILE A 122 -13.36 -3.61 -9.77
N LYS A 123 -12.63 -4.65 -10.18
CA LYS A 123 -12.35 -5.86 -9.38
C LYS A 123 -10.94 -5.80 -8.80
N PRO A 124 -10.67 -6.49 -7.68
CA PRO A 124 -9.35 -6.47 -7.03
C PRO A 124 -8.24 -7.16 -7.84
N MET A 125 -8.57 -7.96 -8.86
CA MET A 125 -7.65 -8.72 -9.72
C MET A 125 -6.74 -9.65 -8.90
N SER A 126 -5.41 -9.47 -8.98
CA SER A 126 -4.44 -10.25 -8.21
C SER A 126 -4.27 -9.79 -6.75
N ARG A 127 -5.02 -8.79 -6.32
CA ARG A 127 -4.97 -8.24 -4.94
C ARG A 127 -6.18 -8.69 -4.13
N ALA A 128 -6.12 -8.54 -2.81
CA ALA A 128 -7.25 -8.85 -1.94
C ALA A 128 -8.38 -7.81 -2.02
N LYS A 129 -8.06 -6.56 -2.36
CA LYS A 129 -8.99 -5.41 -2.37
C LYS A 129 -8.70 -4.47 -3.53
N VAL A 130 -9.71 -3.70 -3.94
CA VAL A 130 -9.54 -2.54 -4.83
C VAL A 130 -9.01 -1.38 -4.02
N HIS A 131 -8.01 -0.66 -4.58
CA HIS A 131 -7.44 0.53 -3.95
C HIS A 131 -7.93 1.79 -4.63
N LEU A 132 -8.15 2.81 -3.83
CA LEU A 132 -8.53 4.16 -4.22
C LEU A 132 -7.52 5.15 -3.64
N SER A 133 -7.34 6.27 -4.30
CA SER A 133 -6.46 7.37 -3.87
C SER A 133 -7.27 8.60 -3.55
N SER A 134 -6.81 9.41 -2.61
CA SER A 134 -7.44 10.69 -2.27
C SER A 134 -7.19 11.78 -3.32
N THR A 135 -6.14 11.63 -4.15
CA THR A 135 -5.76 12.61 -5.18
C THR A 135 -5.64 11.99 -6.56
N ILE A 136 -5.85 12.84 -7.58
CA ILE A 136 -5.69 12.47 -9.00
C ILE A 136 -4.22 12.12 -9.29
N GLU A 137 -3.28 12.86 -8.73
CA GLU A 137 -1.84 12.70 -8.92
C GLU A 137 -1.38 11.32 -8.44
N THR A 138 -1.79 10.91 -7.25
CA THR A 138 -1.49 9.58 -6.72
C THR A 138 -2.12 8.49 -7.58
N ALA A 139 -3.38 8.65 -7.99
CA ALA A 139 -4.06 7.71 -8.87
C ALA A 139 -3.37 7.59 -10.24
N LYS A 140 -2.93 8.71 -10.84
CA LYS A 140 -2.15 8.73 -12.09
C LYS A 140 -0.87 7.91 -11.98
N LEU A 141 -0.08 8.13 -10.92
CA LEU A 141 1.14 7.37 -10.66
C LEU A 141 0.90 5.86 -10.53
N VAL A 142 -0.26 5.46 -10.00
CA VAL A 142 -0.67 4.05 -9.95
C VAL A 142 -1.00 3.56 -11.35
N GLY A 143 -1.79 4.30 -12.12
CA GLY A 143 -2.19 3.94 -13.49
C GLY A 143 -1.01 3.76 -14.43
N GLN A 144 0.01 4.61 -14.34
CA GLN A 144 1.23 4.55 -15.17
C GLN A 144 1.97 3.21 -15.08
N ARG A 145 1.84 2.48 -13.99
CA ARG A 145 2.47 1.15 -13.82
C ARG A 145 1.84 0.08 -14.70
N HIS A 146 0.66 0.34 -15.25
CA HIS A 146 -0.15 -0.62 -16.00
C HIS A 146 -0.24 -0.29 -17.50
N GLY A 147 0.25 0.88 -17.92
CA GLY A 147 0.22 1.36 -19.30
C GLY A 147 -0.09 2.85 -19.40
N THR A 148 -0.70 3.30 -20.50
CA THR A 148 -1.17 4.69 -20.65
C THR A 148 -2.18 4.99 -19.55
N PRO A 149 -1.85 5.92 -18.61
CA PRO A 149 -2.65 6.12 -17.41
C PRO A 149 -3.99 6.79 -17.74
N ILE A 150 -4.98 6.40 -16.97
CA ILE A 150 -6.27 7.06 -16.89
C ILE A 150 -6.75 7.00 -15.45
N VAL A 151 -7.46 8.03 -15.02
CA VAL A 151 -7.99 8.11 -13.65
C VAL A 151 -9.51 8.10 -13.72
N LEU A 152 -10.12 7.22 -12.93
CA LEU A 152 -11.57 7.14 -12.77
C LEU A 152 -11.95 7.83 -11.47
N GLU A 153 -12.91 8.71 -11.54
CA GLU A 153 -13.54 9.36 -10.39
C GLU A 153 -14.67 8.50 -9.87
N ILE A 154 -14.66 8.23 -8.56
CA ILE A 154 -15.60 7.31 -7.91
C ILE A 154 -16.42 8.07 -6.88
N ASN A 155 -17.74 8.04 -7.00
CA ASN A 155 -18.67 8.56 -6.00
C ASN A 155 -18.72 7.61 -4.79
N THR A 156 -17.77 7.80 -3.89
CA THR A 156 -17.61 6.95 -2.70
C THR A 156 -18.65 7.28 -1.62
N TYR A 157 -19.19 8.50 -1.61
CA TYR A 157 -20.32 8.83 -0.74
C TYR A 157 -21.56 7.99 -1.09
N ALA A 158 -21.92 7.92 -2.38
CA ALA A 158 -23.03 7.09 -2.82
C ALA A 158 -22.78 5.60 -2.55
N MET A 159 -21.53 5.11 -2.75
CA MET A 159 -21.17 3.74 -2.39
C MET A 159 -21.42 3.45 -0.92
N ALA A 160 -20.93 4.32 -0.02
CA ALA A 160 -21.11 4.15 1.42
C ALA A 160 -22.59 4.20 1.82
N THR A 161 -23.37 5.09 1.21
CA THR A 161 -24.82 5.21 1.42
C THR A 161 -25.56 3.94 0.99
N ASP A 162 -25.13 3.32 -0.09
CA ASP A 162 -25.68 2.04 -0.59
C ASP A 162 -25.13 0.81 0.16
N GLY A 163 -24.37 1.01 1.26
CA GLY A 163 -23.90 -0.06 2.15
C GLY A 163 -22.56 -0.70 1.77
N HIS A 164 -21.83 -0.15 0.79
CA HIS A 164 -20.48 -0.64 0.48
C HIS A 164 -19.49 -0.19 1.57
N SER A 165 -18.70 -1.13 2.08
CA SER A 165 -17.68 -0.85 3.07
C SER A 165 -16.43 -0.28 2.41
N LEU A 166 -15.96 0.87 2.92
CA LEU A 166 -14.69 1.48 2.55
C LEU A 166 -13.80 1.58 3.79
N TYR A 167 -12.52 1.34 3.61
CA TYR A 167 -11.55 1.29 4.69
C TYR A 167 -10.40 2.23 4.38
N GLN A 168 -10.07 3.12 5.28
CA GLN A 168 -8.89 3.97 5.17
C GLN A 168 -7.66 3.21 5.66
N LEU A 169 -6.60 3.22 4.86
CA LEU A 169 -5.33 2.57 5.18
C LEU A 169 -4.30 3.58 5.70
N ASN A 170 -4.30 4.76 5.10
CA ASN A 170 -3.55 5.94 5.51
C ASN A 170 -4.27 7.19 4.96
N ASN A 171 -3.69 8.37 5.11
CA ASN A 171 -4.32 9.63 4.70
C ASN A 171 -4.71 9.66 3.21
N ASP A 172 -3.97 8.96 2.35
CA ASP A 172 -4.13 9.03 0.90
C ASP A 172 -4.73 7.78 0.27
N ILE A 173 -4.73 6.65 0.98
CA ILE A 173 -5.09 5.35 0.40
C ILE A 173 -6.31 4.77 1.11
N TRP A 174 -7.29 4.39 0.30
CA TRP A 174 -8.50 3.70 0.69
C TRP A 174 -8.61 2.35 -0.01
N GLN A 175 -9.44 1.47 0.51
CA GLN A 175 -9.74 0.18 -0.11
C GLN A 175 -11.21 -0.21 0.04
N THR A 176 -11.67 -1.02 -0.90
CA THR A 176 -13.00 -1.65 -0.89
C THR A 176 -12.93 -3.01 -1.56
N ASP A 177 -13.96 -3.83 -1.42
CA ASP A 177 -14.02 -5.15 -2.04
C ASP A 177 -14.19 -5.08 -3.56
N TYR A 178 -15.04 -4.17 -4.02
CA TYR A 178 -15.46 -4.07 -5.41
C TYR A 178 -16.08 -2.69 -5.65
N ILE A 179 -15.99 -2.17 -6.87
CA ILE A 179 -16.65 -0.92 -7.28
C ILE A 179 -17.56 -1.19 -8.48
N PRO A 180 -18.88 -1.18 -8.29
CA PRO A 180 -19.85 -1.21 -9.39
C PRO A 180 -19.69 -0.03 -10.34
N THR A 181 -19.91 -0.25 -11.62
CA THR A 181 -19.82 0.80 -12.67
C THR A 181 -20.67 2.03 -12.41
N LYS A 182 -21.82 1.87 -11.78
CA LYS A 182 -22.75 2.98 -11.47
C LYS A 182 -22.14 4.09 -10.60
N TYR A 183 -21.03 3.82 -9.91
CA TYR A 183 -20.35 4.81 -9.08
C TYR A 183 -19.16 5.47 -9.77
N ILE A 184 -18.82 5.06 -10.99
CA ILE A 184 -17.81 5.73 -11.81
C ILE A 184 -18.47 6.95 -12.43
N THR A 185 -18.11 8.15 -11.98
CA THR A 185 -18.77 9.39 -12.40
C THR A 185 -18.03 10.10 -13.51
N ASN A 186 -16.72 9.93 -13.60
CA ASN A 186 -15.92 10.61 -14.59
C ASN A 186 -14.67 9.81 -14.97
N THR A 187 -14.14 10.13 -16.16
CA THR A 187 -12.89 9.56 -16.68
C THR A 187 -11.95 10.73 -17.00
N ILE A 188 -10.83 10.79 -16.28
CA ILE A 188 -9.86 11.87 -16.37
C ILE A 188 -8.63 11.34 -17.12
N ILE A 189 -8.26 12.01 -18.21
CA ILE A 189 -7.00 11.79 -18.94
C ILE A 189 -5.98 12.75 -18.33
N PRO A 190 -5.03 12.25 -17.52
CA PRO A 190 -4.12 13.10 -16.75
C PRO A 190 -2.90 13.55 -17.54
#